data_72e03fe9ba7bfd0db5efb4146af889a6
#
_entry.id   72e03fe9ba7bfd0db5efb4146af889a6
#
_cell.length_a   1.000
_cell.length_b   1.000
_cell.length_c   1.000
_cell.angle_alpha   90.00
_cell.angle_beta   90.00
_cell.angle_gamma   90.00
#
_symmetry.space_group_name_H-M   'P 1'
#
loop_
_entity.id
_entity.type
_entity.pdbx_description
1 polymer ?
#
loop_
_entity_poly.entity_id
_entity_poly.type
_entity_poly.pdbx_seq_one_letter_code
_entity_poly.pdbx_strand_id
1 'polypeptide(L)'
;VLRKGTADSKVFDEIFIEQAYAPCVSALPHNLEPVTLIDLGANIGLSALFLARALEVHQIIAGDPDPGNFRLLSENLRKTGLDDHTTAVHAFAGAQRGFAELRDSGNGAWGMRMGALSDTGSPVLPLAEIAGLAKTNSAETGAPLVLKCDIEGGERQLFLHIRDWEHLVRYIILELHTEFLSGEELFACLDSSGFRWTVHGTPQPGASIALFLLERGDRRDRL
;
A
#
# COMPACT_ATOMS: atom_id res chain seq x y z
N VAL A 1 -0.02 19.71 -3.58
CA VAL A 1 0.11 20.64 -2.43
C VAL A 1 0.96 19.97 -1.38
N LEU A 2 1.91 20.71 -0.80
CA LEU A 2 2.75 20.29 0.31
C LEU A 2 2.54 21.26 1.48
N ARG A 3 2.53 20.75 2.72
CA ARG A 3 2.45 21.58 3.93
C ARG A 3 3.83 22.13 4.26
N LYS A 4 3.89 23.43 4.54
CA LYS A 4 5.13 24.09 4.96
C LYS A 4 5.49 23.69 6.41
N GLY A 5 6.75 23.35 6.64
CA GLY A 5 7.24 23.00 7.98
C GLY A 5 6.86 21.61 8.47
N THR A 6 6.45 20.71 7.55
CA THR A 6 6.20 19.30 7.81
C THR A 6 7.21 18.43 7.05
N ALA A 7 7.09 17.12 7.17
CA ALA A 7 7.90 16.16 6.43
C ALA A 7 7.52 16.02 4.94
N ASP A 8 6.46 16.68 4.48
CA ASP A 8 5.95 16.54 3.12
C ASP A 8 7.00 16.79 2.03
N SER A 9 7.92 17.75 2.26
CA SER A 9 9.01 18.02 1.32
C SER A 9 10.03 16.88 1.27
N LYS A 10 10.31 16.24 2.41
CA LYS A 10 11.21 15.07 2.46
C LYS A 10 10.61 13.89 1.71
N VAL A 11 9.33 13.60 1.96
CA VAL A 11 8.59 12.54 1.24
C VAL A 11 8.53 12.83 -0.26
N PHE A 12 8.37 14.10 -0.64
CA PHE A 12 8.44 14.49 -2.05
C PHE A 12 9.82 14.22 -2.66
N ASP A 13 10.89 14.62 -1.96
CA ASP A 13 12.27 14.41 -2.43
C ASP A 13 12.55 12.91 -2.56
N GLU A 14 12.19 12.11 -1.57
CA GLU A 14 12.34 10.65 -1.59
C GLU A 14 11.62 10.00 -2.78
N ILE A 15 10.36 10.34 -3.01
CA ILE A 15 9.55 9.72 -4.06
C ILE A 15 9.92 10.23 -5.45
N PHE A 16 10.12 11.55 -5.64
CA PHE A 16 10.26 12.14 -6.98
C PHE A 16 11.69 12.48 -7.38
N ILE A 17 12.57 12.77 -6.43
CA ILE A 17 13.99 13.10 -6.70
C ILE A 17 14.84 11.84 -6.57
N GLU A 18 14.74 11.12 -5.46
CA GLU A 18 15.48 9.89 -5.21
C GLU A 18 14.84 8.67 -5.88
N GLN A 19 13.57 8.81 -6.28
CA GLN A 19 12.80 7.79 -7.00
C GLN A 19 12.75 6.44 -6.23
N ALA A 20 12.41 6.49 -4.95
CA ALA A 20 12.44 5.33 -4.06
C ALA A 20 11.72 4.10 -4.62
N TYR A 21 10.59 4.28 -5.32
CA TYR A 21 9.81 3.17 -5.91
C TYR A 21 10.30 2.73 -7.30
N ALA A 22 11.25 3.44 -7.95
CA ALA A 22 11.70 3.10 -9.30
C ALA A 22 12.28 1.68 -9.43
N PRO A 23 13.04 1.14 -8.45
CA PRO A 23 13.50 -0.25 -8.52
C PRO A 23 12.37 -1.26 -8.63
N CYS A 24 11.29 -1.08 -7.84
CA CYS A 24 10.11 -1.96 -7.90
C CYS A 24 9.38 -1.81 -9.24
N VAL A 25 9.16 -0.59 -9.71
CA VAL A 25 8.54 -0.33 -11.01
C VAL A 25 9.34 -0.97 -12.15
N SER A 26 10.67 -0.84 -12.12
CA SER A 26 11.55 -1.42 -13.15
C SER A 26 11.58 -2.94 -13.16
N ALA A 27 11.24 -3.58 -12.04
CA ALA A 27 11.17 -5.04 -11.93
C ALA A 27 9.80 -5.60 -12.36
N LEU A 28 8.78 -4.75 -12.57
CA LEU A 28 7.52 -5.17 -13.15
C LEU A 28 7.66 -5.51 -14.65
N PRO A 29 6.80 -6.38 -15.21
CA PRO A 29 6.83 -6.69 -16.64
C PRO A 29 6.65 -5.44 -17.51
N HIS A 30 7.48 -5.28 -18.54
CA HIS A 30 7.41 -4.13 -19.46
C HIS A 30 6.11 -4.04 -20.28
N ASN A 31 5.42 -5.17 -20.44
CA ASN A 31 4.13 -5.27 -21.12
C ASN A 31 2.97 -5.47 -20.15
N LEU A 32 3.08 -4.92 -18.97
CA LEU A 32 2.01 -4.98 -17.98
C LEU A 32 0.77 -4.29 -18.55
N GLU A 33 -0.35 -5.02 -18.56
CA GLU A 33 -1.66 -4.45 -18.89
C GLU A 33 -2.03 -3.32 -17.91
N PRO A 34 -2.92 -2.38 -18.30
CA PRO A 34 -3.36 -1.33 -17.38
C PRO A 34 -3.82 -1.90 -16.05
N VAL A 35 -3.29 -1.35 -14.95
CA VAL A 35 -3.47 -1.90 -13.60
C VAL A 35 -4.57 -1.19 -12.82
N THR A 36 -5.15 -1.89 -11.84
CA THR A 36 -5.80 -1.26 -10.69
C THR A 36 -4.76 -1.08 -9.58
N LEU A 37 -4.49 0.15 -9.19
CA LEU A 37 -3.55 0.47 -8.11
C LEU A 37 -4.31 0.62 -6.79
N ILE A 38 -3.89 -0.11 -5.75
CA ILE A 38 -4.26 0.17 -4.36
C ILE A 38 -3.04 0.74 -3.66
N ASP A 39 -3.14 1.95 -3.12
CA ASP A 39 -2.09 2.62 -2.36
C ASP A 39 -2.54 2.73 -0.89
N LEU A 40 -2.02 1.85 -0.04
CA LEU A 40 -2.23 1.86 1.41
C LEU A 40 -1.14 2.66 2.08
N GLY A 41 -1.55 3.59 2.97
CA GLY A 41 -0.65 4.59 3.52
C GLY A 41 -0.27 5.63 2.46
N ALA A 42 -1.25 6.09 1.71
CA ALA A 42 -1.03 7.03 0.62
C ALA A 42 -0.58 8.44 1.09
N ASN A 43 -0.63 8.70 2.39
CA ASN A 43 -0.29 9.97 2.98
C ASN A 43 -1.02 11.12 2.26
N ILE A 44 -0.32 12.09 1.70
CA ILE A 44 -0.90 13.18 0.91
C ILE A 44 -1.00 12.86 -0.59
N GLY A 45 -0.83 11.59 -1.00
CA GLY A 45 -1.02 11.08 -2.36
C GLY A 45 0.20 11.14 -3.27
N LEU A 46 1.41 11.36 -2.73
CA LEU A 46 2.61 11.48 -3.57
C LEU A 46 2.98 10.13 -4.21
N SER A 47 2.87 9.03 -3.49
CA SER A 47 3.08 7.66 -4.00
C SER A 47 2.08 7.31 -5.10
N ALA A 48 0.79 7.59 -4.89
CA ALA A 48 -0.24 7.40 -5.91
C ALA A 48 0.07 8.18 -7.20
N LEU A 49 0.49 9.44 -7.08
CA LEU A 49 0.87 10.28 -8.20
C LEU A 49 2.09 9.76 -8.95
N PHE A 50 3.12 9.30 -8.23
CA PHE A 50 4.33 8.73 -8.82
C PHE A 50 4.00 7.44 -9.57
N LEU A 51 3.30 6.52 -8.93
CA LEU A 51 2.96 5.22 -9.51
C LEU A 51 2.00 5.36 -10.69
N ALA A 52 1.03 6.29 -10.64
CA ALA A 52 0.14 6.58 -11.77
C ALA A 52 0.85 7.15 -13.00
N ARG A 53 2.03 7.77 -12.83
CA ARG A 53 2.87 8.23 -13.94
C ARG A 53 3.81 7.15 -14.48
N ALA A 54 4.21 6.24 -13.60
CA ALA A 54 5.17 5.18 -13.92
C ALA A 54 4.51 3.93 -14.51
N LEU A 55 3.21 3.73 -14.20
CA LEU A 55 2.40 2.60 -14.65
C LEU A 55 1.20 3.12 -15.46
N GLU A 56 0.72 2.32 -16.41
CA GLU A 56 -0.58 2.57 -17.02
C GLU A 56 -1.68 2.17 -16.03
N VAL A 57 -2.31 3.15 -15.38
CA VAL A 57 -3.28 2.90 -14.33
C VAL A 57 -4.70 3.15 -14.81
N HIS A 58 -5.53 2.12 -14.75
CA HIS A 58 -6.95 2.20 -15.08
C HIS A 58 -7.76 2.83 -13.94
N GLN A 59 -7.43 2.47 -12.69
CA GLN A 59 -8.09 2.97 -11.49
C GLN A 59 -7.13 3.00 -10.30
N ILE A 60 -7.35 3.97 -9.40
CA ILE A 60 -6.61 4.11 -8.15
C ILE A 60 -7.58 4.00 -6.97
N ILE A 61 -7.20 3.25 -5.95
CA ILE A 61 -7.81 3.30 -4.61
C ILE A 61 -6.70 3.73 -3.67
N ALA A 62 -6.79 4.93 -3.10
CA ALA A 62 -5.75 5.48 -2.24
C ALA A 62 -6.29 5.76 -0.85
N GLY A 63 -5.67 5.20 0.17
CA GLY A 63 -6.14 5.27 1.55
C GLY A 63 -5.12 5.82 2.53
N ASP A 64 -5.59 6.69 3.43
CA ASP A 64 -4.83 7.17 4.59
C ASP A 64 -5.77 7.37 5.78
N PRO A 65 -5.40 6.93 7.00
CA PRO A 65 -6.24 7.05 8.19
C PRO A 65 -6.21 8.43 8.85
N ASP A 66 -5.19 9.27 8.57
CA ASP A 66 -5.09 10.62 9.11
C ASP A 66 -6.01 11.57 8.35
N PRO A 67 -6.92 12.29 9.02
CA PRO A 67 -7.87 13.18 8.35
C PRO A 67 -7.20 14.37 7.64
N GLY A 68 -6.02 14.80 8.12
CA GLY A 68 -5.25 15.88 7.49
C GLY A 68 -4.58 15.41 6.20
N ASN A 69 -3.99 14.20 6.22
CA ASN A 69 -3.42 13.55 5.05
C ASN A 69 -4.52 13.25 4.03
N PHE A 70 -5.61 12.61 4.44
CA PHE A 70 -6.74 12.28 3.57
C PHE A 70 -7.31 13.48 2.84
N ARG A 71 -7.45 14.63 3.52
CA ARG A 71 -7.91 15.87 2.88
C ARG A 71 -6.93 16.33 1.79
N LEU A 72 -5.62 16.29 2.06
CA LEU A 72 -4.60 16.69 1.08
C LEU A 72 -4.43 15.68 -0.04
N LEU A 73 -4.55 14.38 0.25
CA LEU A 73 -4.64 13.30 -0.75
C LEU A 73 -5.73 13.64 -1.77
N SER A 74 -6.95 13.88 -1.30
CA SER A 74 -8.10 14.22 -2.16
C SER A 74 -7.86 15.51 -2.96
N GLU A 75 -7.26 16.54 -2.33
CA GLU A 75 -6.92 17.79 -3.02
C GLU A 75 -5.85 17.59 -4.08
N ASN A 76 -4.79 16.83 -3.80
CA ASN A 76 -3.69 16.54 -4.73
C ASN A 76 -4.17 15.74 -5.94
N LEU A 77 -4.97 14.71 -5.71
CA LEU A 77 -5.57 13.90 -6.79
C LEU A 77 -6.42 14.78 -7.72
N ARG A 78 -7.29 15.64 -7.15
CA ARG A 78 -8.11 16.56 -7.93
C ARG A 78 -7.26 17.56 -8.73
N LYS A 79 -6.23 18.15 -8.13
CA LYS A 79 -5.35 19.12 -8.81
C LYS A 79 -4.54 18.52 -9.95
N THR A 80 -4.32 17.22 -9.94
CA THR A 80 -3.58 16.50 -10.98
C THR A 80 -4.49 15.81 -11.99
N GLY A 81 -5.81 15.94 -11.85
CA GLY A 81 -6.79 15.34 -12.77
C GLY A 81 -6.94 13.84 -12.65
N LEU A 82 -6.58 13.27 -11.49
CA LEU A 82 -6.71 11.83 -11.20
C LEU A 82 -7.97 11.47 -10.40
N ASP A 83 -8.75 12.46 -9.96
CA ASP A 83 -9.93 12.27 -9.12
C ASP A 83 -11.04 11.43 -9.79
N ASP A 84 -11.24 11.56 -11.09
CA ASP A 84 -12.23 10.78 -11.84
C ASP A 84 -11.90 9.27 -11.86
N HIS A 85 -10.62 8.93 -11.78
CA HIS A 85 -10.11 7.56 -11.78
C HIS A 85 -9.70 7.08 -10.38
N THR A 86 -9.98 7.86 -9.33
CA THR A 86 -9.57 7.54 -7.97
C THR A 86 -10.74 7.41 -7.03
N THR A 87 -10.67 6.42 -6.14
CA THR A 87 -11.48 6.31 -4.93
C THR A 87 -10.57 6.58 -3.74
N ALA A 88 -10.75 7.73 -3.10
CA ALA A 88 -10.03 8.06 -1.88
C ALA A 88 -10.73 7.43 -0.66
N VAL A 89 -9.95 6.83 0.26
CA VAL A 89 -10.45 6.07 1.41
C VAL A 89 -9.88 6.64 2.71
N HIS A 90 -10.74 7.11 3.60
CA HIS A 90 -10.33 7.54 4.94
C HIS A 90 -10.43 6.38 5.93
N ALA A 91 -9.44 5.51 5.94
CA ALA A 91 -9.40 4.33 6.81
C ALA A 91 -7.99 3.78 6.97
N PHE A 92 -7.77 3.02 8.03
CA PHE A 92 -6.68 2.05 8.10
C PHE A 92 -6.98 0.83 7.22
N ALA A 93 -5.93 0.21 6.68
CA ALA A 93 -6.02 -1.16 6.19
C ALA A 93 -5.70 -2.12 7.34
N GLY A 94 -6.49 -3.16 7.51
CA GLY A 94 -6.29 -4.16 8.55
C GLY A 94 -6.83 -5.53 8.19
N ALA A 95 -6.74 -6.46 9.13
CA ALA A 95 -7.25 -7.82 8.95
C ALA A 95 -8.78 -7.92 9.14
N GLN A 96 -9.34 -7.06 9.99
CA GLN A 96 -10.74 -7.09 10.38
C GLN A 96 -11.34 -5.69 10.36
N ARG A 97 -12.63 -5.61 10.14
CA ARG A 97 -13.39 -4.36 10.24
C ARG A 97 -13.46 -3.89 11.70
N GLY A 98 -13.30 -2.60 11.92
CA GLY A 98 -13.39 -1.99 13.25
C GLY A 98 -13.06 -0.52 13.21
N PHE A 99 -12.61 -0.01 14.34
CA PHE A 99 -12.05 1.33 14.50
C PHE A 99 -10.73 1.23 15.25
N ALA A 100 -9.83 2.16 15.05
CA ALA A 100 -8.60 2.26 15.79
C ALA A 100 -8.20 3.73 15.99
N GLU A 101 -7.53 3.99 17.12
CA GLU A 101 -6.94 5.30 17.35
C GLU A 101 -5.70 5.49 16.47
N LEU A 102 -5.55 6.71 15.98
CA LEU A 102 -4.35 7.14 15.32
C LEU A 102 -3.29 7.46 16.37
N ARG A 103 -2.12 6.84 16.26
CA ARG A 103 -0.98 7.08 17.18
C ARG A 103 0.19 7.67 16.43
N ASP A 104 0.69 8.80 16.93
CA ASP A 104 1.93 9.39 16.43
C ASP A 104 3.12 8.55 16.90
N SER A 105 3.94 8.08 15.97
CA SER A 105 5.19 7.37 16.28
C SER A 105 6.33 8.31 16.71
N GLY A 106 6.06 9.62 16.78
CA GLY A 106 7.07 10.66 17.02
C GLY A 106 7.67 11.23 15.73
N ASN A 107 7.21 10.75 14.58
CA ASN A 107 7.67 11.18 13.26
C ASN A 107 6.72 12.20 12.58
N GLY A 108 5.66 12.61 13.28
CA GLY A 108 4.63 13.50 12.74
C GLY A 108 3.67 12.80 11.77
N ALA A 109 3.02 13.57 10.91
CA ALA A 109 1.91 13.10 10.08
C ALA A 109 2.25 11.99 9.05
N TRP A 110 3.50 11.66 8.83
CA TRP A 110 3.91 10.57 7.94
C TRP A 110 4.17 9.24 8.66
N GLY A 111 4.44 9.26 9.98
CA GLY A 111 4.63 8.07 10.80
C GLY A 111 3.44 7.75 11.69
N MET A 112 2.23 7.92 11.20
CA MET A 112 1.01 7.63 11.95
C MET A 112 0.69 6.14 11.91
N ARG A 113 0.52 5.55 13.09
CA ARG A 113 0.31 4.10 13.27
C ARG A 113 -1.09 3.78 13.78
N MET A 114 -1.54 2.59 13.44
CA MET A 114 -2.76 2.02 13.99
C MET A 114 -2.55 1.61 15.45
N GLY A 115 -3.38 2.15 16.35
CA GLY A 115 -3.49 1.68 17.73
C GLY A 115 -4.23 0.35 17.84
N ALA A 116 -4.54 -0.04 19.08
CA ALA A 116 -5.42 -1.19 19.30
C ALA A 116 -6.81 -0.93 18.70
N LEU A 117 -7.50 -1.99 18.28
CA LEU A 117 -8.90 -1.89 17.89
C LEU A 117 -9.75 -1.37 19.07
N SER A 118 -10.67 -0.47 18.76
CA SER A 118 -11.55 0.19 19.73
C SER A 118 -12.93 0.41 19.12
N ASP A 119 -13.85 0.98 19.91
CA ASP A 119 -15.18 1.36 19.42
C ASP A 119 -15.20 2.75 18.77
N THR A 120 -14.07 3.46 18.81
CA THR A 120 -13.93 4.84 18.30
C THR A 120 -12.63 5.01 17.53
N GLY A 121 -12.51 6.09 16.77
CA GLY A 121 -11.32 6.43 16.00
C GLY A 121 -11.55 6.38 14.49
N SER A 122 -10.48 6.22 13.74
CA SER A 122 -10.56 6.05 12.28
C SER A 122 -11.01 4.63 11.94
N PRO A 123 -11.85 4.45 10.90
CA PRO A 123 -12.27 3.13 10.45
C PRO A 123 -11.07 2.23 10.11
N VAL A 124 -11.22 0.94 10.37
CA VAL A 124 -10.32 -0.13 9.89
C VAL A 124 -11.10 -0.98 8.91
N LEU A 125 -10.56 -1.15 7.71
CA LEU A 125 -11.19 -1.94 6.65
C LEU A 125 -10.27 -3.10 6.23
N PRO A 126 -10.81 -4.31 6.06
CA PRO A 126 -10.08 -5.41 5.41
C PRO A 126 -9.66 -5.05 3.98
N LEU A 127 -8.49 -5.53 3.55
CA LEU A 127 -8.00 -5.26 2.19
C LEU A 127 -9.01 -5.70 1.12
N ALA A 128 -9.70 -6.82 1.32
CA ALA A 128 -10.72 -7.28 0.38
C ALA A 128 -11.87 -6.27 0.22
N GLU A 129 -12.26 -5.58 1.29
CA GLU A 129 -13.28 -4.52 1.22
C GLU A 129 -12.73 -3.28 0.51
N ILE A 130 -11.49 -2.89 0.79
CA ILE A 130 -10.82 -1.77 0.10
C ILE A 130 -10.75 -2.07 -1.41
N ALA A 131 -10.33 -3.27 -1.79
CA ALA A 131 -10.30 -3.72 -3.18
C ALA A 131 -11.69 -3.70 -3.85
N GLY A 132 -12.73 -4.04 -3.08
CA GLY A 132 -14.13 -3.99 -3.52
C GLY A 132 -14.69 -2.58 -3.78
N LEU A 133 -13.96 -1.51 -3.39
CA LEU A 133 -14.31 -0.12 -3.70
C LEU A 133 -13.92 0.30 -5.12
N ALA A 134 -13.26 -0.59 -5.88
CA ALA A 134 -12.98 -0.35 -7.28
C ALA A 134 -14.28 -0.07 -8.04
N LYS A 135 -14.32 1.05 -8.81
CA LYS A 135 -15.49 1.44 -9.62
C LYS A 135 -15.75 0.44 -10.76
N THR A 136 -14.67 -0.20 -11.21
CA THR A 136 -14.70 -1.29 -12.18
C THR A 136 -14.07 -2.52 -11.54
N ASN A 137 -14.79 -3.63 -11.57
CA ASN A 137 -14.28 -4.87 -11.00
C ASN A 137 -13.08 -5.37 -11.82
N SER A 138 -11.93 -5.53 -11.17
CA SER A 138 -10.73 -6.08 -11.82
C SER A 138 -10.99 -7.46 -12.46
N ALA A 139 -11.94 -8.23 -11.91
CA ALA A 139 -12.39 -9.50 -12.51
C ALA A 139 -13.14 -9.31 -13.83
N GLU A 140 -13.81 -8.18 -14.02
CA GLU A 140 -14.53 -7.86 -15.28
C GLU A 140 -13.57 -7.27 -16.34
N THR A 141 -12.58 -6.50 -15.91
CA THR A 141 -11.59 -5.89 -16.80
C THR A 141 -10.39 -6.80 -17.08
N GLY A 142 -10.16 -7.82 -16.25
CA GLY A 142 -8.94 -8.63 -16.28
C GLY A 142 -7.69 -7.86 -15.81
N ALA A 143 -7.83 -6.60 -15.40
CA ALA A 143 -6.72 -5.76 -15.00
C ALA A 143 -6.00 -6.31 -13.75
N PRO A 144 -4.67 -6.47 -13.77
CA PRO A 144 -3.94 -6.92 -12.62
C PRO A 144 -3.99 -5.88 -11.49
N LEU A 145 -4.15 -6.35 -10.25
CA LEU A 145 -4.14 -5.47 -9.09
C LEU A 145 -2.71 -5.35 -8.56
N VAL A 146 -2.21 -4.11 -8.51
CA VAL A 146 -0.95 -3.73 -7.87
C VAL A 146 -1.26 -3.08 -6.53
N LEU A 147 -0.72 -3.64 -5.46
CA LEU A 147 -0.82 -3.11 -4.10
C LEU A 147 0.47 -2.40 -3.74
N LYS A 148 0.45 -1.11 -3.43
CA LYS A 148 1.50 -0.48 -2.63
C LYS A 148 1.07 -0.54 -1.17
N CYS A 149 1.95 -1.05 -0.33
CA CYS A 149 1.73 -1.22 1.11
C CYS A 149 2.88 -0.58 1.88
N ASP A 150 2.57 0.48 2.59
CA ASP A 150 3.44 1.22 3.48
C ASP A 150 2.51 1.83 4.56
N ILE A 151 2.30 1.07 5.64
CA ILE A 151 1.26 1.34 6.65
C ILE A 151 1.80 1.37 8.08
N GLU A 152 3.10 1.69 8.19
CA GLU A 152 3.75 2.03 9.45
C GLU A 152 3.57 0.99 10.56
N GLY A 153 3.80 -0.29 10.22
CA GLY A 153 3.72 -1.43 11.13
C GLY A 153 2.40 -2.20 11.07
N GLY A 154 1.42 -1.76 10.28
CA GLY A 154 0.21 -2.53 10.00
C GLY A 154 0.45 -3.75 9.10
N GLU A 155 1.61 -3.81 8.43
CA GLU A 155 2.03 -4.89 7.53
C GLU A 155 1.93 -6.25 8.23
N ARG A 156 2.31 -6.32 9.51
CA ARG A 156 2.27 -7.57 10.27
C ARG A 156 0.87 -8.16 10.33
N GLN A 157 -0.13 -7.35 10.67
CA GLN A 157 -1.53 -7.84 10.71
C GLN A 157 -2.00 -8.24 9.31
N LEU A 158 -1.67 -7.46 8.30
CA LEU A 158 -2.08 -7.73 6.93
C LEU A 158 -1.50 -9.06 6.43
N PHE A 159 -0.19 -9.28 6.58
CA PHE A 159 0.49 -10.49 6.09
C PHE A 159 0.20 -11.75 6.91
N LEU A 160 -0.05 -11.65 8.21
CA LEU A 160 -0.53 -12.79 9.00
C LEU A 160 -1.89 -13.33 8.50
N HIS A 161 -2.67 -12.50 7.82
CA HIS A 161 -3.96 -12.83 7.20
C HIS A 161 -3.89 -12.86 5.67
N ILE A 162 -2.73 -13.16 5.09
CA ILE A 162 -2.47 -13.10 3.64
C ILE A 162 -3.48 -13.93 2.83
N ARG A 163 -3.93 -15.07 3.37
CA ARG A 163 -4.88 -15.98 2.70
C ARG A 163 -6.25 -15.35 2.43
N ASP A 164 -6.62 -14.32 3.17
CA ASP A 164 -7.93 -13.69 3.04
C ASP A 164 -7.99 -12.78 1.79
N TRP A 165 -6.85 -12.28 1.33
CA TRP A 165 -6.78 -11.29 0.26
C TRP A 165 -5.77 -11.57 -0.87
N GLU A 166 -4.83 -12.50 -0.71
CA GLU A 166 -3.76 -12.77 -1.69
C GLU A 166 -4.28 -13.04 -3.11
N HIS A 167 -5.46 -13.67 -3.22
CA HIS A 167 -6.08 -14.00 -4.49
C HIS A 167 -6.49 -12.77 -5.32
N LEU A 168 -6.61 -11.60 -4.69
CA LEU A 168 -6.98 -10.34 -5.33
C LEU A 168 -5.78 -9.65 -6.00
N VAL A 169 -4.58 -9.83 -5.46
CA VAL A 169 -3.40 -9.04 -5.79
C VAL A 169 -2.46 -9.81 -6.69
N ARG A 170 -1.91 -9.16 -7.72
CA ARG A 170 -0.88 -9.75 -8.58
C ARG A 170 0.52 -9.33 -8.20
N TYR A 171 0.70 -8.06 -7.84
CA TYR A 171 1.98 -7.47 -7.46
C TYR A 171 1.84 -6.66 -6.19
N ILE A 172 2.88 -6.69 -5.33
CA ILE A 172 2.92 -5.87 -4.12
C ILE A 172 4.24 -5.10 -4.11
N ILE A 173 4.15 -3.77 -4.07
CA ILE A 173 5.25 -2.88 -3.73
C ILE A 173 5.16 -2.68 -2.22
N LEU A 174 6.04 -3.33 -1.48
CA LEU A 174 6.00 -3.39 -0.02
C LEU A 174 7.14 -2.59 0.58
N GLU A 175 6.81 -1.59 1.37
CA GLU A 175 7.72 -0.96 2.32
C GLU A 175 7.55 -1.68 3.67
N LEU A 176 8.54 -2.50 4.01
CA LEU A 176 8.49 -3.34 5.19
C LEU A 176 9.16 -2.64 6.37
N HIS A 177 8.40 -2.39 7.42
CA HIS A 177 8.91 -1.89 8.70
C HIS A 177 9.40 -3.06 9.56
N THR A 178 10.71 -3.33 9.51
CA THR A 178 11.33 -4.56 10.06
C THR A 178 11.22 -4.69 11.56
N GLU A 179 10.95 -3.60 12.28
CA GLU A 179 10.70 -3.60 13.72
C GLU A 179 9.33 -4.24 14.10
N PHE A 180 8.38 -4.31 13.14
CA PHE A 180 7.05 -4.88 13.35
C PHE A 180 6.86 -6.22 12.68
N LEU A 181 7.43 -6.40 11.49
CA LEU A 181 7.41 -7.64 10.74
C LEU A 181 8.82 -7.89 10.20
N SER A 182 9.52 -8.85 10.76
CA SER A 182 10.84 -9.22 10.27
C SER A 182 10.78 -9.85 8.87
N GLY A 183 11.89 -9.82 8.14
CA GLY A 183 11.97 -10.50 6.84
C GLY A 183 11.67 -12.00 6.95
N GLU A 184 12.12 -12.66 8.02
CA GLU A 184 11.84 -14.08 8.27
C GLU A 184 10.34 -14.35 8.48
N GLU A 185 9.65 -13.50 9.25
CA GLU A 185 8.20 -13.59 9.45
C GLU A 185 7.44 -13.32 8.14
N LEU A 186 7.87 -12.32 7.34
CA LEU A 186 7.30 -12.08 6.01
C LEU A 186 7.41 -13.33 5.13
N PHE A 187 8.60 -13.93 5.02
CA PHE A 187 8.79 -15.13 4.22
C PHE A 187 7.96 -16.32 4.75
N ALA A 188 7.83 -16.47 6.08
CA ALA A 188 6.95 -17.48 6.65
C ALA A 188 5.48 -17.27 6.28
N CYS A 189 5.01 -15.99 6.25
CA CYS A 189 3.66 -15.67 5.78
C CYS A 189 3.48 -16.03 4.30
N LEU A 190 4.45 -15.67 3.44
CA LEU A 190 4.42 -15.98 2.00
C LEU A 190 4.46 -17.51 1.77
N ASP A 191 5.24 -18.24 2.55
CA ASP A 191 5.32 -19.71 2.48
C ASP A 191 4.04 -20.38 2.94
N SER A 192 3.33 -19.78 3.89
CA SER A 192 2.04 -20.29 4.37
C SER A 192 0.88 -20.01 3.41
N SER A 193 1.09 -19.14 2.41
CA SER A 193 0.06 -18.70 1.47
C SER A 193 -0.40 -19.82 0.52
N GLY A 194 -1.54 -19.60 -0.15
CA GLY A 194 -2.07 -20.52 -1.17
C GLY A 194 -1.43 -20.35 -2.55
N PHE A 195 -0.50 -19.40 -2.70
CA PHE A 195 0.19 -19.10 -3.94
C PHE A 195 1.73 -19.16 -3.77
N ARG A 196 2.43 -19.28 -4.89
CA ARG A 196 3.87 -19.06 -4.92
C ARG A 196 4.12 -17.56 -5.06
N TRP A 197 5.18 -17.09 -4.40
CA TRP A 197 5.59 -15.69 -4.47
C TRP A 197 7.04 -15.61 -4.94
N THR A 198 7.30 -14.71 -5.86
CA THR A 198 8.66 -14.29 -6.23
C THR A 198 8.95 -12.98 -5.53
N VAL A 199 10.08 -12.90 -4.86
CA VAL A 199 10.48 -11.72 -4.07
C VAL A 199 11.66 -11.06 -4.78
N HIS A 200 11.50 -9.80 -5.15
CA HIS A 200 12.55 -8.95 -5.70
C HIS A 200 12.94 -7.91 -4.64
N GLY A 201 14.22 -7.80 -4.37
CA GLY A 201 14.77 -6.97 -3.30
C GLY A 201 15.41 -7.82 -2.22
N THR A 202 16.32 -7.21 -1.49
CA THR A 202 17.03 -7.86 -0.38
C THR A 202 17.05 -6.89 0.79
N PRO A 203 16.57 -7.30 1.99
CA PRO A 203 16.68 -6.45 3.16
C PRO A 203 18.17 -6.19 3.45
N GLN A 204 18.51 -4.94 3.66
CA GLN A 204 19.85 -4.60 4.14
C GLN A 204 19.97 -4.99 5.62
N PRO A 205 21.04 -5.69 6.03
CA PRO A 205 21.21 -6.04 7.44
C PRO A 205 21.15 -4.82 8.35
N GLY A 206 20.25 -4.82 9.33
CA GLY A 206 20.08 -3.73 10.29
C GLY A 206 19.26 -2.54 9.77
N ALA A 207 18.71 -2.58 8.56
CA ALA A 207 17.80 -1.55 8.09
C ALA A 207 16.45 -1.68 8.80
N SER A 208 15.91 -0.55 9.26
CA SER A 208 14.56 -0.48 9.87
C SER A 208 13.45 -0.55 8.82
N ILE A 209 13.79 -0.23 7.57
CA ILE A 209 12.86 -0.24 6.43
C ILE A 209 13.50 -1.02 5.29
N ALA A 210 12.72 -1.85 4.60
CA ALA A 210 13.14 -2.57 3.41
C ALA A 210 12.06 -2.51 2.33
N LEU A 211 12.46 -2.21 1.10
CA LEU A 211 11.55 -2.15 -0.05
C LEU A 211 11.63 -3.44 -0.86
N PHE A 212 10.48 -4.03 -1.15
CA PHE A 212 10.32 -5.24 -1.94
C PHE A 212 9.29 -5.07 -3.06
N LEU A 213 9.52 -5.75 -4.18
CA LEU A 213 8.46 -6.13 -5.09
C LEU A 213 8.17 -7.63 -4.89
N LEU A 214 6.91 -7.95 -4.58
CA LEU A 214 6.42 -9.33 -4.49
C LEU A 214 5.51 -9.60 -5.69
N GLU A 215 5.79 -10.69 -6.40
CA GLU A 215 4.97 -11.14 -7.51
C GLU A 215 4.28 -12.44 -7.16
N ARG A 216 2.95 -12.47 -7.26
CA ARG A 216 2.16 -13.69 -7.06
C ARG A 216 2.21 -14.56 -8.31
N GLY A 217 2.69 -15.79 -8.14
CA GLY A 217 2.68 -16.85 -9.14
C GLY A 217 1.42 -17.72 -9.07
N ASP A 218 1.58 -18.96 -9.48
CA ASP A 218 0.52 -19.96 -9.50
C ASP A 218 0.11 -20.41 -8.09
N ARG A 219 -1.11 -20.95 -8.00
CA ARG A 219 -1.55 -21.62 -6.79
C ARG A 219 -0.61 -22.78 -6.45
N ARG A 220 -0.35 -22.95 -5.17
CA ARG A 220 0.32 -24.15 -4.66
C ARG A 220 -0.65 -25.33 -4.75
N ASP A 221 -0.20 -26.45 -5.28
CA ASP A 221 -0.97 -27.68 -5.21
C ASP A 221 -1.21 -28.03 -3.74
N ARG A 222 -2.45 -28.35 -3.41
CA ARG A 222 -2.76 -28.87 -2.07
C ARG A 222 -2.16 -30.27 -2.00
N LEU A 223 -1.10 -30.42 -1.21
CA LEU A 223 -0.59 -31.73 -0.80
C LEU A 223 -1.58 -32.40 0.13
#